data_9224c1fe11fef6280c9e7fc486b2f3d3
#
_entry.id   9224c1fe11fef6280c9e7fc486b2f3d3
#
_cell.length_a   1.000
_cell.length_b   1.000
_cell.length_c   1.000
_cell.angle_alpha   90.00
_cell.angle_beta   90.00
_cell.angle_gamma   90.00
#
_symmetry.space_group_name_H-M   'P 1'
#
loop_
_entity.id
_entity.type
_entity.pdbx_description
1 polymer ?
#
loop_
_entity_poly.entity_id
_entity_poly.type
_entity_poly.pdbx_seq_one_letter_code
_entity_poly.pdbx_strand_id
1 'polypeptide(L)'
;MDDCVYCKIANKTIPSYILYEDNDIICVLDILPPSKGSFLIFPKLHIEDYTSLNDEINQKMFTISKYISIILKNKLKFDGLNILLSSGETGQKYKHITIQVIPRFKDDNIKIYFNRFKEDPSFLEELKNYITNELIKMSQNYLNSEKKEEKEEIKKDVDYKSLNQWFEKRI
;
A
#
# COMPACT_ATOMS: atom_id res chain seq x y z
N MET A 1 -7.65 1.87 20.21
CA MET A 1 -6.54 1.07 19.66
C MET A 1 -6.40 -0.32 20.27
N ASP A 2 -6.86 -0.51 21.50
CA ASP A 2 -6.61 -1.77 22.24
C ASP A 2 -7.39 -3.00 21.72
N ASP A 3 -8.32 -2.82 20.80
CA ASP A 3 -9.17 -3.91 20.31
C ASP A 3 -8.89 -4.36 18.85
N CYS A 4 -7.96 -3.71 18.16
CA CYS A 4 -7.59 -4.08 16.80
C CYS A 4 -6.73 -5.35 16.78
N VAL A 5 -7.23 -6.41 16.12
CA VAL A 5 -6.54 -7.69 16.02
C VAL A 5 -5.19 -7.56 15.26
N TYR A 6 -5.12 -6.71 14.24
CA TYR A 6 -3.90 -6.51 13.47
C TYR A 6 -2.83 -5.77 14.27
N CYS A 7 -3.22 -4.78 15.08
CA CYS A 7 -2.30 -4.15 16.03
C CYS A 7 -1.77 -5.16 17.07
N LYS A 8 -2.64 -6.04 17.57
CA LYS A 8 -2.24 -7.11 18.51
C LYS A 8 -1.25 -8.10 17.87
N ILE A 9 -1.42 -8.41 16.59
CA ILE A 9 -0.46 -9.25 15.83
C ILE A 9 0.84 -8.48 15.63
N ALA A 10 0.81 -7.23 15.20
CA ALA A 10 1.99 -6.40 14.99
C ALA A 10 2.83 -6.24 16.27
N ASN A 11 2.16 -6.11 17.43
CA ASN A 11 2.77 -6.02 18.75
C ASN A 11 3.10 -7.40 19.36
N LYS A 12 2.88 -8.50 18.64
CA LYS A 12 3.17 -9.88 19.06
C LYS A 12 2.41 -10.34 20.32
N THR A 13 1.28 -9.68 20.63
CA THR A 13 0.39 -10.09 21.73
C THR A 13 -0.55 -11.23 21.33
N ILE A 14 -0.77 -11.42 20.03
CA ILE A 14 -1.46 -12.58 19.45
C ILE A 14 -0.47 -13.36 18.59
N PRO A 15 -0.32 -14.68 18.82
CA PRO A 15 0.55 -15.52 18.00
C PRO A 15 0.02 -15.58 16.55
N SER A 16 0.94 -15.54 15.59
CA SER A 16 0.63 -15.58 14.16
C SER A 16 1.77 -16.24 13.37
N TYR A 17 1.44 -16.75 12.17
CA TYR A 17 2.42 -17.32 11.26
C TYR A 17 2.99 -16.21 10.37
N ILE A 18 4.05 -15.55 10.85
CA ILE A 18 4.68 -14.42 10.16
C ILE A 18 5.46 -14.94 8.95
N LEU A 19 5.17 -14.39 7.77
CA LEU A 19 5.87 -14.66 6.51
C LEU A 19 6.96 -13.63 6.23
N TYR A 20 6.69 -12.37 6.58
CA TYR A 20 7.58 -11.23 6.42
C TYR A 20 7.27 -10.16 7.46
N GLU A 21 8.29 -9.48 7.91
CA GLU A 21 8.16 -8.35 8.83
C GLU A 21 9.34 -7.40 8.63
N ASP A 22 9.05 -6.10 8.59
CA ASP A 22 10.04 -5.03 8.69
C ASP A 22 9.57 -3.94 9.66
N ASN A 23 10.10 -2.73 9.54
CA ASN A 23 9.73 -1.63 10.45
C ASN A 23 8.29 -1.14 10.23
N ASP A 24 7.77 -1.24 9.00
CA ASP A 24 6.54 -0.59 8.57
C ASP A 24 5.37 -1.56 8.40
N ILE A 25 5.64 -2.77 7.90
CA ILE A 25 4.62 -3.76 7.53
C ILE A 25 4.87 -5.12 8.14
N ILE A 26 3.81 -5.89 8.24
CA ILE A 26 3.85 -7.30 8.60
C ILE A 26 2.98 -8.12 7.65
N CYS A 27 3.44 -9.30 7.30
CA CYS A 27 2.72 -10.28 6.49
C CYS A 27 2.56 -11.58 7.26
N VAL A 28 1.34 -12.11 7.34
CA VAL A 28 1.02 -13.33 8.08
C VAL A 28 0.16 -14.27 7.25
N LEU A 29 0.28 -15.58 7.48
CA LEU A 29 -0.72 -16.53 6.95
C LEU A 29 -2.08 -16.26 7.58
N ASP A 30 -3.13 -16.34 6.75
CA ASP A 30 -4.50 -16.31 7.25
C ASP A 30 -4.82 -17.65 7.93
N ILE A 31 -5.25 -17.59 9.19
CA ILE A 31 -5.57 -18.80 9.98
C ILE A 31 -7.00 -19.32 9.71
N LEU A 32 -7.86 -18.51 9.08
CA LEU A 32 -9.19 -18.87 8.61
C LEU A 32 -9.34 -18.53 7.13
N PRO A 33 -8.49 -19.12 6.27
CA PRO A 33 -8.33 -18.66 4.90
C PRO A 33 -9.52 -19.05 4.03
N PRO A 34 -9.96 -18.17 3.10
CA PRO A 34 -10.92 -18.55 2.08
C PRO A 34 -10.34 -19.58 1.10
N SER A 35 -9.03 -19.63 0.93
CA SER A 35 -8.32 -20.57 0.08
C SER A 35 -6.98 -20.95 0.69
N LYS A 36 -6.49 -22.13 0.36
CA LYS A 36 -5.19 -22.66 0.83
C LYS A 36 -4.06 -21.69 0.45
N GLY A 37 -3.30 -21.26 1.45
CA GLY A 37 -2.16 -20.37 1.27
C GLY A 37 -2.55 -18.89 1.20
N SER A 38 -3.78 -18.53 1.57
CA SER A 38 -4.15 -17.12 1.73
C SER A 38 -3.33 -16.47 2.83
N PHE A 39 -2.99 -15.21 2.62
CA PHE A 39 -2.21 -14.43 3.57
C PHE A 39 -2.65 -12.97 3.59
N LEU A 40 -2.26 -12.29 4.64
CA LEU A 40 -2.63 -10.91 4.96
C LEU A 40 -1.37 -10.06 5.04
N ILE A 41 -1.42 -8.85 4.51
CA ILE A 41 -0.38 -7.84 4.66
C ILE A 41 -1.02 -6.57 5.19
N PHE A 42 -0.44 -5.99 6.21
CA PHE A 42 -0.94 -4.76 6.80
C PHE A 42 0.20 -3.93 7.41
N PRO A 43 0.03 -2.60 7.49
CA PRO A 43 0.99 -1.74 8.18
C PRO A 43 1.00 -2.04 9.69
N LYS A 44 2.15 -1.88 10.33
CA LYS A 44 2.25 -1.98 11.80
C LYS A 44 1.56 -0.81 12.49
N LEU A 45 1.63 0.37 11.87
CA LEU A 45 0.87 1.54 12.31
C LEU A 45 -0.62 1.31 12.05
N HIS A 46 -1.46 1.68 13.02
CA HIS A 46 -2.90 1.59 12.86
C HIS A 46 -3.40 2.66 11.88
N ILE A 47 -3.82 2.23 10.70
CA ILE A 47 -4.38 3.06 9.64
C ILE A 47 -5.70 2.45 9.21
N GLU A 48 -6.78 3.22 9.27
CA GLU A 48 -8.14 2.77 8.95
C GLU A 48 -8.52 3.04 7.49
N ASP A 49 -8.04 4.15 6.92
CA ASP A 49 -8.43 4.62 5.60
C ASP A 49 -7.27 4.52 4.60
N TYR A 50 -7.57 3.93 3.44
CA TYR A 50 -6.61 3.79 2.35
C TYR A 50 -6.06 5.14 1.86
N THR A 51 -6.88 6.17 1.85
CA THR A 51 -6.47 7.52 1.40
C THR A 51 -5.44 8.17 2.33
N SER A 52 -5.31 7.66 3.56
CA SER A 52 -4.31 8.10 4.54
C SER A 52 -3.04 7.23 4.55
N LEU A 53 -3.00 6.17 3.74
CA LEU A 53 -1.84 5.29 3.67
C LEU A 53 -0.71 5.98 2.91
N ASN A 54 0.49 5.98 3.50
CA ASN A 54 1.68 6.50 2.84
C ASN A 54 2.04 5.70 1.58
N ASP A 55 2.44 6.40 0.51
CA ASP A 55 2.72 5.79 -0.80
C ASP A 55 3.84 4.75 -0.74
N GLU A 56 4.89 4.98 0.05
CA GLU A 56 6.00 4.04 0.21
C GLU A 56 5.52 2.74 0.87
N ILE A 57 4.69 2.84 1.91
CA ILE A 57 4.10 1.69 2.60
C ILE A 57 3.16 0.94 1.65
N ASN A 58 2.33 1.67 0.91
CA ASN A 58 1.45 1.10 -0.11
C ASN A 58 2.23 0.31 -1.16
N GLN A 59 3.25 0.91 -1.74
CA GLN A 59 4.13 0.26 -2.72
C GLN A 59 4.82 -0.99 -2.14
N LYS A 60 5.32 -0.89 -0.91
CA LYS A 60 5.96 -1.98 -0.19
C LYS A 60 5.00 -3.16 0.01
N MET A 61 3.77 -2.91 0.47
CA MET A 61 2.75 -3.94 0.67
C MET A 61 2.46 -4.70 -0.63
N PHE A 62 2.24 -4.00 -1.75
CA PHE A 62 2.02 -4.64 -3.04
C PHE A 62 3.25 -5.38 -3.58
N THR A 63 4.44 -4.85 -3.38
CA THR A 63 5.70 -5.50 -3.78
C THR A 63 5.90 -6.82 -3.04
N ILE A 64 5.70 -6.83 -1.72
CA ILE A 64 5.81 -8.04 -0.90
C ILE A 64 4.72 -9.05 -1.26
N SER A 65 3.48 -8.58 -1.53
CA SER A 65 2.41 -9.46 -1.99
C SER A 65 2.79 -10.23 -3.25
N LYS A 66 3.43 -9.56 -4.21
CA LYS A 66 3.92 -10.16 -5.45
C LYS A 66 4.99 -11.22 -5.18
N TYR A 67 5.99 -10.92 -4.36
CA TYR A 67 7.10 -11.86 -4.11
C TYR A 67 6.63 -13.11 -3.37
N ILE A 68 5.80 -12.96 -2.34
CA ILE A 68 5.24 -14.11 -1.62
C ILE A 68 4.35 -14.94 -2.57
N SER A 69 3.57 -14.29 -3.44
CA SER A 69 2.74 -15.00 -4.42
C SER A 69 3.57 -15.82 -5.42
N ILE A 70 4.73 -15.31 -5.87
CA ILE A 70 5.65 -16.07 -6.73
C ILE A 70 6.14 -17.34 -6.01
N ILE A 71 6.57 -17.20 -4.76
CA ILE A 71 7.04 -18.33 -3.94
C ILE A 71 5.92 -19.35 -3.74
N LEU A 72 4.73 -18.88 -3.37
CA LEU A 72 3.57 -19.75 -3.15
C LEU A 72 3.11 -20.42 -4.44
N LYS A 73 3.16 -19.74 -5.59
CA LYS A 73 2.81 -20.33 -6.89
C LYS A 73 3.71 -21.52 -7.22
N ASN A 74 5.00 -21.41 -6.94
CA ASN A 74 5.95 -22.52 -7.14
C ASN A 74 5.64 -23.70 -6.24
N LYS A 75 5.17 -23.48 -5.01
CA LYS A 75 4.86 -24.52 -4.01
C LYS A 75 3.48 -25.13 -4.18
N LEU A 76 2.45 -24.30 -4.37
CA LEU A 76 1.05 -24.71 -4.34
C LEU A 76 0.44 -24.95 -5.73
N LYS A 77 1.09 -24.43 -6.80
CA LYS A 77 0.63 -24.58 -8.20
C LYS A 77 -0.79 -24.07 -8.43
N PHE A 78 -1.16 -22.95 -7.80
CA PHE A 78 -2.48 -22.33 -7.97
C PHE A 78 -2.67 -21.74 -9.38
N ASP A 79 -3.94 -21.67 -9.85
CA ASP A 79 -4.28 -21.26 -11.21
C ASP A 79 -4.46 -19.74 -11.35
N GLY A 80 -4.88 -19.08 -10.29
CA GLY A 80 -5.18 -17.65 -10.27
C GLY A 80 -4.88 -17.02 -8.92
N LEU A 81 -5.06 -15.69 -8.85
CA LEU A 81 -4.85 -14.92 -7.64
C LEU A 81 -5.88 -13.80 -7.55
N ASN A 82 -6.47 -13.62 -6.37
CA ASN A 82 -7.19 -12.41 -6.04
C ASN A 82 -6.40 -11.62 -4.98
N ILE A 83 -6.32 -10.33 -5.16
CA ILE A 83 -5.77 -9.39 -4.19
C ILE A 83 -6.90 -8.43 -3.84
N LEU A 84 -7.30 -8.41 -2.58
CA LEU A 84 -8.36 -7.57 -2.07
C LEU A 84 -7.77 -6.59 -1.06
N LEU A 85 -7.91 -5.30 -1.32
CA LEU A 85 -7.66 -4.26 -0.35
C LEU A 85 -9.03 -3.76 0.12
N SER A 86 -9.25 -3.73 1.42
CA SER A 86 -10.49 -3.26 2.02
C SER A 86 -10.23 -2.04 2.87
N SER A 87 -11.03 -0.99 2.68
CA SER A 87 -10.95 0.28 3.38
C SER A 87 -12.34 0.82 3.67
N GLY A 88 -12.48 1.50 4.82
CA GLY A 88 -13.72 2.14 5.23
C GLY A 88 -14.76 1.18 5.83
N GLU A 89 -15.85 1.74 6.31
CA GLU A 89 -16.87 1.03 7.11
C GLU A 89 -17.57 -0.10 6.36
N THR A 90 -17.71 0.01 5.04
CA THR A 90 -18.43 -0.96 4.22
C THR A 90 -17.55 -2.10 3.68
N GLY A 91 -16.24 -1.96 3.76
CA GLY A 91 -15.29 -2.90 3.16
C GLY A 91 -14.47 -3.71 4.15
N GLN A 92 -14.32 -3.23 5.38
CA GLN A 92 -13.43 -3.81 6.37
C GLN A 92 -14.18 -4.61 7.44
N LYS A 93 -13.66 -5.80 7.75
CA LYS A 93 -14.08 -6.54 8.94
C LYS A 93 -13.51 -5.90 10.22
N TYR A 94 -12.31 -5.38 10.15
CA TYR A 94 -11.62 -4.66 11.23
C TYR A 94 -11.12 -3.33 10.67
N LYS A 95 -11.23 -2.27 11.44
CA LYS A 95 -10.80 -0.92 11.06
C LYS A 95 -9.26 -0.84 11.02
N HIS A 96 -8.66 -1.45 10.01
CA HIS A 96 -7.22 -1.46 9.77
C HIS A 96 -6.96 -1.87 8.32
N ILE A 97 -6.23 -1.07 7.57
CA ILE A 97 -5.91 -1.37 6.18
C ILE A 97 -5.21 -2.70 6.06
N THR A 98 -5.74 -3.55 5.20
CA THR A 98 -5.23 -4.91 4.98
C THR A 98 -5.35 -5.30 3.53
N ILE A 99 -4.28 -5.82 2.97
CA ILE A 99 -4.30 -6.56 1.71
C ILE A 99 -4.48 -8.04 2.04
N GLN A 100 -5.56 -8.63 1.55
CA GLN A 100 -5.77 -10.07 1.57
C GLN A 100 -5.41 -10.65 0.21
N VAL A 101 -4.49 -11.60 0.19
CA VAL A 101 -4.05 -12.32 -1.01
C VAL A 101 -4.59 -13.73 -0.97
N ILE A 102 -5.35 -14.10 -2.00
CA ILE A 102 -6.11 -15.35 -2.07
C ILE A 102 -5.66 -16.13 -3.31
N PRO A 103 -4.83 -17.18 -3.15
CA PRO A 103 -4.55 -18.12 -4.23
C PRO A 103 -5.83 -18.81 -4.68
N ARG A 104 -6.02 -18.93 -6.00
CA ARG A 104 -7.23 -19.50 -6.59
C ARG A 104 -6.89 -20.81 -7.29
N PHE A 105 -7.72 -21.81 -7.05
CA PHE A 105 -7.63 -23.13 -7.69
C PHE A 105 -8.86 -23.36 -8.56
N LYS A 106 -8.72 -24.14 -9.61
CA LYS A 106 -9.76 -24.35 -10.63
C LYS A 106 -11.12 -24.71 -10.03
N ASP A 107 -11.13 -25.49 -8.96
CA ASP A 107 -12.35 -26.00 -8.32
C ASP A 107 -12.50 -25.53 -6.86
N ASP A 108 -12.04 -24.31 -6.53
CA ASP A 108 -12.05 -23.78 -5.17
C ASP A 108 -13.43 -23.31 -4.67
N ASN A 109 -14.44 -23.31 -5.53
CA ASN A 109 -15.81 -22.87 -5.25
C ASN A 109 -15.94 -21.43 -4.69
N ILE A 110 -14.87 -20.63 -4.73
CA ILE A 110 -14.92 -19.24 -4.28
C ILE A 110 -15.57 -18.41 -5.36
N LYS A 111 -16.64 -17.72 -5.00
CA LYS A 111 -17.39 -16.84 -5.89
C LYS A 111 -17.35 -15.42 -5.35
N ILE A 112 -16.82 -14.50 -6.14
CA ILE A 112 -16.83 -13.07 -5.83
C ILE A 112 -17.85 -12.42 -6.77
N TYR A 113 -18.97 -11.97 -6.22
CA TYR A 113 -20.04 -11.34 -6.98
C TYR A 113 -20.17 -9.87 -6.63
N PHE A 114 -20.37 -9.07 -7.66
CA PHE A 114 -20.76 -7.67 -7.53
C PHE A 114 -22.03 -7.44 -8.32
N ASN A 115 -23.04 -6.84 -7.72
CA ASN A 115 -24.19 -6.35 -8.46
C ASN A 115 -23.74 -5.23 -9.37
N ARG A 116 -24.08 -5.34 -10.66
CA ARG A 116 -23.75 -4.35 -11.67
C ARG A 116 -25.01 -3.62 -12.09
N PHE A 117 -24.89 -2.32 -12.28
CA PHE A 117 -25.94 -1.48 -12.84
C PHE A 117 -25.36 -0.65 -13.99
N LYS A 118 -26.24 -0.15 -14.85
CA LYS A 118 -25.87 0.76 -15.93
C LYS A 118 -25.93 2.18 -15.38
N GLU A 119 -24.80 2.88 -15.40
CA GLU A 119 -24.71 4.26 -14.96
C GLU A 119 -25.14 5.22 -16.09
N ASP A 120 -25.58 6.42 -15.74
CA ASP A 120 -25.90 7.47 -16.70
C ASP A 120 -24.63 7.96 -17.41
N PRO A 121 -24.63 8.01 -18.77
CA PRO A 121 -23.48 8.49 -19.52
C PRO A 121 -23.06 9.93 -19.21
N SER A 122 -24.01 10.81 -18.88
CA SER A 122 -23.71 12.20 -18.52
C SER A 122 -22.97 12.30 -17.19
N PHE A 123 -23.36 11.49 -16.21
CA PHE A 123 -22.66 11.38 -14.94
C PHE A 123 -21.25 10.83 -15.11
N LEU A 124 -21.07 9.80 -15.96
CA LEU A 124 -19.74 9.25 -16.24
C LEU A 124 -18.80 10.29 -16.89
N GLU A 125 -19.32 11.11 -17.80
CA GLU A 125 -18.53 12.17 -18.43
C GLU A 125 -18.17 13.29 -17.44
N GLU A 126 -19.11 13.69 -16.60
CA GLU A 126 -18.87 14.67 -15.51
C GLU A 126 -17.79 14.16 -14.55
N LEU A 127 -17.93 12.93 -14.07
CA LEU A 127 -17.00 12.31 -13.14
C LEU A 127 -15.59 12.14 -13.76
N LYS A 128 -15.54 11.72 -15.02
CA LYS A 128 -14.28 11.63 -15.78
C LYS A 128 -13.56 12.97 -15.82
N ASN A 129 -14.30 14.04 -16.20
CA ASN A 129 -13.73 15.37 -16.31
C ASN A 129 -13.25 15.91 -14.97
N TYR A 130 -14.03 15.69 -13.90
CA TYR A 130 -13.64 16.06 -12.55
C TYR A 130 -12.34 15.36 -12.13
N ILE A 131 -12.29 14.03 -12.22
CA ILE A 131 -11.12 13.23 -11.82
C ILE A 131 -9.88 13.63 -12.64
N THR A 132 -10.03 13.78 -13.96
CA THR A 132 -8.91 14.14 -14.83
C THR A 132 -8.32 15.51 -14.43
N ASN A 133 -9.18 16.50 -14.18
CA ASN A 133 -8.75 17.83 -13.79
C ASN A 133 -8.04 17.83 -12.42
N GLU A 134 -8.55 17.10 -11.45
CA GLU A 134 -7.90 16.98 -10.14
C GLU A 134 -6.57 16.24 -10.21
N LEU A 135 -6.46 15.17 -11.00
CA LEU A 135 -5.19 14.48 -11.22
C LEU A 135 -4.12 15.37 -11.86
N ILE A 136 -4.52 16.23 -12.83
CA ILE A 136 -3.61 17.21 -13.43
C ILE A 136 -3.09 18.19 -12.38
N LYS A 137 -3.96 18.71 -11.51
CA LYS A 137 -3.56 19.62 -10.42
C LYS A 137 -2.62 18.93 -9.44
N MET A 138 -2.95 17.70 -9.04
CA MET A 138 -2.09 16.91 -8.13
C MET A 138 -0.70 16.66 -8.74
N SER A 139 -0.63 16.26 -10.01
CA SER A 139 0.64 16.03 -10.70
C SER A 139 1.49 17.29 -10.83
N GLN A 140 0.88 18.44 -11.09
CA GLN A 140 1.58 19.73 -11.12
C GLN A 140 2.14 20.12 -9.75
N ASN A 141 1.38 19.90 -8.69
CA ASN A 141 1.82 20.16 -7.32
C ASN A 141 3.00 19.26 -6.93
N TYR A 142 2.93 17.96 -7.28
CA TYR A 142 4.00 17.00 -7.05
C TYR A 142 5.30 17.43 -7.76
N LEU A 143 5.24 17.74 -9.06
CA LEU A 143 6.39 18.21 -9.83
C LEU A 143 6.97 19.54 -9.30
N ASN A 144 6.14 20.41 -8.74
CA ASN A 144 6.60 21.67 -8.14
C ASN A 144 7.27 21.42 -6.78
N SER A 145 6.82 20.42 -5.99
CA SER A 145 7.46 20.06 -4.73
C SER A 145 8.83 19.43 -4.95
N GLU A 146 8.96 18.48 -5.90
CA GLU A 146 10.26 17.89 -6.26
C GLU A 146 11.28 18.96 -6.69
N LYS A 147 10.89 19.89 -7.56
CA LYS A 147 11.74 20.99 -8.00
C LYS A 147 12.16 21.92 -6.87
N LYS A 148 11.34 22.03 -5.83
CA LYS A 148 11.65 22.86 -4.66
C LYS A 148 12.63 22.15 -3.74
N GLU A 149 12.43 20.85 -3.52
CA GLU A 149 13.35 20.03 -2.71
C GLU A 149 14.72 19.92 -3.37
N GLU A 150 14.78 19.68 -4.69
CA GLU A 150 16.02 19.64 -5.45
C GLU A 150 16.79 20.97 -5.37
N LYS A 151 16.09 22.12 -5.43
CA LYS A 151 16.70 23.45 -5.25
C LYS A 151 17.18 23.70 -3.83
N GLU A 152 16.51 23.14 -2.83
CA GLU A 152 16.93 23.26 -1.42
C GLU A 152 18.11 22.34 -1.11
N GLU A 153 18.17 21.14 -1.69
CA GLU A 153 19.34 20.26 -1.59
C GLU A 153 20.58 20.87 -2.28
N ILE A 154 20.43 21.38 -3.50
CA ILE A 154 21.52 22.08 -4.20
C ILE A 154 22.03 23.28 -3.38
N LYS A 155 21.13 24.01 -2.68
CA LYS A 155 21.53 25.10 -1.80
C LYS A 155 22.26 24.65 -0.53
N LYS A 156 21.95 23.46 -0.01
CA LYS A 156 22.64 22.88 1.16
C LYS A 156 24.01 22.32 0.80
N ASP A 157 24.17 21.74 -0.37
CA ASP A 157 25.46 21.21 -0.84
C ASP A 157 26.49 22.30 -1.20
N VAL A 158 26.03 23.50 -1.53
CA VAL A 158 26.90 24.62 -1.80
C VAL A 158 27.03 25.49 -0.54
N ASP A 159 27.84 25.06 0.42
CA ASP A 159 28.29 25.93 1.53
C ASP A 159 29.29 26.98 1.04
N TYR A 160 28.73 28.06 0.50
CA TYR A 160 29.52 29.20 0.03
C TYR A 160 30.43 29.82 1.12
N LYS A 161 30.14 29.61 2.41
CA LYS A 161 31.01 30.05 3.49
C LYS A 161 32.30 29.25 3.58
N SER A 162 32.21 27.95 3.43
CA SER A 162 33.39 27.07 3.41
C SER A 162 34.23 27.29 2.16
N LEU A 163 33.61 27.56 1.01
CA LEU A 163 34.30 27.94 -0.23
C LEU A 163 35.03 29.29 -0.08
N ASN A 164 34.41 30.32 0.46
CA ASN A 164 35.02 31.61 0.69
C ASN A 164 36.17 31.53 1.69
N GLN A 165 36.04 30.82 2.80
CA GLN A 165 37.14 30.58 3.76
C GLN A 165 38.30 29.79 3.14
N TRP A 166 38.01 28.90 2.18
CA TRP A 166 39.05 28.16 1.47
C TRP A 166 39.85 29.08 0.50
N PHE A 167 39.16 30.02 -0.15
CA PHE A 167 39.82 31.02 -1.02
C PHE A 167 40.63 32.04 -0.21
N GLU A 168 40.10 32.56 0.93
CA GLU A 168 40.82 33.53 1.79
C GLU A 168 42.11 32.99 2.43
N LYS A 169 42.21 31.69 2.64
CA LYS A 169 43.40 31.02 3.19
C LYS A 169 44.51 30.75 2.15
N ARG A 170 44.30 31.04 0.89
CA ARG A 170 45.24 30.74 -0.21
C ARG A 170 45.75 31.97 -0.98
N ILE A 171 45.32 33.17 -0.57
CA ILE A 171 45.89 34.43 -0.96
C ILE A 171 46.76 34.96 0.19
#